data_4e8fb31eb1c62ef46873d061f4ae38c2
#
_entry.id   4e8fb31eb1c62ef46873d061f4ae38c2
#
_cell.length_a   1.000
_cell.length_b   1.000
_cell.length_c   1.000
_cell.angle_alpha   90.00
_cell.angle_beta   90.00
_cell.angle_gamma   90.00
#
_symmetry.space_group_name_H-M   'P 1'
#
loop_
_entity.id
_entity.type
_entity.pdbx_description
1 polymer ?
#
loop_
_entity_poly.entity_id
_entity_poly.type
_entity_poly.pdbx_seq_one_letter_code
_entity_poly.pdbx_strand_id
1 'polypeptide(L)'
;MKIILVLAFVAQWLTYPTAGVPRLPDGSPNLEAPTPRTPDGKPDFSGLWEPLRNRPCPAEGCPDMQVPNEFVNIGSGLKDGPPYQPWAAEIRKSRMEQNGKGDPVSRCLPGGLVKLHTTPLFRKIIQVPGLIVALHEMDATYRQIFIDGRPLPDIDMPSAKGFSTGRWEGDTMVVQTTGFPDGLWLDRNGSPMTDAAKITERYRRLNYGTMEIEMTIDDPKAYTRPWTIKLTHKLVLDAELIDYLCVENEKDAGRLLGK
;
A
#
# COMPACT_ATOMS: atom_id res chain seq x y z
N MET A 1 27.19 14.04 -49.89
CA MET A 1 25.99 14.11 -49.05
C MET A 1 26.13 13.02 -47.98
N LYS A 2 26.54 13.37 -46.76
CA LYS A 2 26.73 12.39 -45.69
C LYS A 2 25.40 12.27 -44.93
N ILE A 3 24.77 11.11 -44.99
CA ILE A 3 23.57 10.78 -44.22
C ILE A 3 24.02 10.50 -42.79
N ILE A 4 23.69 11.39 -41.86
CA ILE A 4 23.86 11.18 -40.42
C ILE A 4 22.67 10.34 -39.97
N LEU A 5 22.91 9.05 -39.67
CA LEU A 5 21.93 8.18 -39.04
C LEU A 5 21.83 8.60 -37.58
N VAL A 6 20.79 9.33 -37.22
CA VAL A 6 20.45 9.60 -35.81
C VAL A 6 19.79 8.34 -35.23
N LEU A 7 20.56 7.52 -34.52
CA LEU A 7 20.03 6.46 -33.68
C LEU A 7 19.32 7.13 -32.50
N ALA A 8 17.98 7.21 -32.56
CA ALA A 8 17.17 7.55 -31.42
C ALA A 8 17.28 6.40 -30.39
N PHE A 9 18.07 6.58 -29.35
CA PHE A 9 17.98 5.75 -28.17
C PHE A 9 16.62 6.06 -27.53
N VAL A 10 15.62 5.26 -27.84
CA VAL A 10 14.40 5.17 -27.04
C VAL A 10 14.84 4.56 -25.73
N ALA A 11 14.82 5.32 -24.64
CA ALA A 11 14.99 4.78 -23.31
C ALA A 11 13.90 3.73 -23.11
N GLN A 12 14.25 2.47 -23.31
CA GLN A 12 13.34 1.36 -23.05
C GLN A 12 13.35 1.13 -21.53
N TRP A 13 12.25 1.47 -20.91
CA TRP A 13 11.96 0.95 -19.58
C TRP A 13 11.99 -0.57 -19.65
N LEU A 14 12.50 -1.20 -18.60
CA LEU A 14 12.48 -2.65 -18.46
C LEU A 14 11.05 -3.16 -18.66
N THR A 15 10.79 -3.80 -19.80
CA THR A 15 9.49 -4.41 -20.08
C THR A 15 9.62 -5.90 -19.81
N TYR A 16 8.97 -6.36 -18.75
CA TYR A 16 8.85 -7.78 -18.41
C TYR A 16 7.47 -8.26 -18.83
N PRO A 17 7.33 -9.00 -19.93
CA PRO A 17 6.03 -9.50 -20.36
C PRO A 17 5.39 -10.36 -19.29
N THR A 18 4.19 -9.98 -18.86
CA THR A 18 3.42 -10.75 -17.88
C THR A 18 2.84 -11.98 -18.55
N ALA A 19 3.27 -13.16 -18.10
CA ALA A 19 2.79 -14.43 -18.63
C ALA A 19 1.34 -14.70 -18.26
N GLY A 20 0.59 -15.40 -19.14
CA GLY A 20 -0.74 -15.91 -18.84
C GLY A 20 -1.84 -14.85 -18.75
N VAL A 21 -1.61 -13.63 -19.24
CA VAL A 21 -2.62 -12.56 -19.23
C VAL A 21 -3.77 -12.92 -20.18
N PRO A 22 -5.02 -12.97 -19.71
CA PRO A 22 -6.20 -13.13 -20.57
C PRO A 22 -6.25 -11.99 -21.60
N ARG A 23 -6.69 -12.29 -22.82
CA ARG A 23 -6.75 -11.29 -23.89
C ARG A 23 -8.14 -11.19 -24.49
N LEU A 24 -8.47 -9.99 -24.92
CA LEU A 24 -9.65 -9.70 -25.73
C LEU A 24 -9.42 -10.14 -27.19
N PRO A 25 -10.48 -10.21 -28.02
CA PRO A 25 -10.34 -10.57 -29.45
C PRO A 25 -9.38 -9.69 -30.25
N ASP A 26 -9.17 -8.45 -29.84
CA ASP A 26 -8.23 -7.50 -30.45
C ASP A 26 -6.77 -7.68 -29.96
N GLY A 27 -6.52 -8.65 -29.10
CA GLY A 27 -5.22 -8.93 -28.50
C GLY A 27 -4.84 -8.09 -27.29
N SER A 28 -5.64 -7.10 -26.90
CA SER A 28 -5.41 -6.30 -25.70
C SER A 28 -5.64 -7.11 -24.41
N PRO A 29 -4.99 -6.75 -23.27
CA PRO A 29 -5.20 -7.42 -21.99
C PRO A 29 -6.65 -7.30 -21.51
N ASN A 30 -7.25 -8.43 -21.12
CA ASN A 30 -8.58 -8.45 -20.50
C ASN A 30 -8.47 -8.43 -18.97
N LEU A 31 -8.39 -7.24 -18.40
CA LEU A 31 -8.32 -7.06 -16.95
C LEU A 31 -9.65 -7.35 -16.22
N GLU A 32 -10.76 -7.39 -16.95
CA GLU A 32 -12.07 -7.75 -16.42
C GLU A 32 -12.36 -9.25 -16.46
N ALA A 33 -11.42 -10.07 -16.96
CA ALA A 33 -11.53 -11.51 -16.95
C ALA A 33 -11.80 -12.05 -15.53
N PRO A 34 -12.38 -13.25 -15.38
CA PRO A 34 -12.62 -13.85 -14.07
C PRO A 34 -11.35 -13.93 -13.22
N THR A 35 -11.54 -13.81 -11.91
CA THR A 35 -10.47 -13.95 -10.92
C THR A 35 -9.73 -15.28 -11.10
N PRO A 36 -8.39 -15.27 -11.29
CA PRO A 36 -7.60 -16.48 -11.33
C PRO A 36 -7.66 -17.22 -9.99
N ARG A 37 -7.49 -18.53 -10.04
CA ARG A 37 -7.53 -19.39 -8.85
C ARG A 37 -6.28 -20.23 -8.71
N THR A 38 -5.89 -20.45 -7.48
CA THR A 38 -4.86 -21.40 -7.08
C THR A 38 -5.33 -22.85 -7.27
N PRO A 39 -4.44 -23.85 -7.26
CA PRO A 39 -4.82 -25.26 -7.41
C PRO A 39 -5.84 -25.77 -6.38
N ASP A 40 -5.89 -25.17 -5.19
CA ASP A 40 -6.87 -25.46 -4.13
C ASP A 40 -8.19 -24.69 -4.29
N GLY A 41 -8.36 -23.98 -5.42
CA GLY A 41 -9.59 -23.28 -5.79
C GLY A 41 -9.78 -21.92 -5.11
N LYS A 42 -8.85 -21.44 -4.33
CA LYS A 42 -8.90 -20.11 -3.72
C LYS A 42 -8.53 -19.01 -4.73
N PRO A 43 -9.05 -17.78 -4.58
CA PRO A 43 -8.55 -16.66 -5.38
C PRO A 43 -7.04 -16.53 -5.29
N ASP A 44 -6.38 -16.38 -6.43
CA ASP A 44 -4.95 -16.12 -6.49
C ASP A 44 -4.71 -14.61 -6.46
N PHE A 45 -4.01 -14.12 -5.45
CA PHE A 45 -3.64 -12.71 -5.31
C PHE A 45 -2.27 -12.40 -5.91
N SER A 46 -1.55 -13.39 -6.44
CA SER A 46 -0.22 -13.21 -7.03
C SER A 46 -0.26 -12.17 -8.15
N GLY A 47 0.80 -11.39 -8.26
CA GLY A 47 0.98 -10.35 -9.27
C GLY A 47 1.61 -9.08 -8.72
N LEU A 48 1.85 -8.14 -9.63
CA LEU A 48 2.33 -6.81 -9.31
C LEU A 48 1.13 -5.85 -9.20
N TRP A 49 1.03 -5.13 -8.10
CA TRP A 49 -0.13 -4.30 -7.77
C TRP A 49 0.29 -2.88 -7.42
N GLU A 50 -0.55 -1.91 -7.78
CA GLU A 50 -0.43 -0.54 -7.30
C GLU A 50 -1.78 -0.06 -6.71
N PRO A 51 -1.78 0.87 -5.73
CA PRO A 51 -3.02 1.49 -5.27
C PRO A 51 -3.62 2.36 -6.38
N LEU A 52 -4.96 2.37 -6.47
CA LEU A 52 -5.67 3.22 -7.41
C LEU A 52 -5.36 4.69 -7.11
N ARG A 53 -4.86 5.39 -8.11
CA ARG A 53 -4.56 6.82 -8.05
C ARG A 53 -5.82 7.60 -8.39
N ASN A 54 -6.55 8.04 -7.38
CA ASN A 54 -7.90 8.61 -7.51
C ASN A 54 -7.99 10.09 -7.09
N ARG A 55 -6.87 10.72 -6.69
CA ARG A 55 -6.86 12.13 -6.36
C ARG A 55 -6.90 12.96 -7.65
N PRO A 56 -7.91 13.83 -7.82
CA PRO A 56 -7.98 14.70 -9.01
C PRO A 56 -6.78 15.66 -9.04
N CYS A 57 -6.31 15.91 -10.25
CA CYS A 57 -5.30 16.93 -10.47
C CYS A 57 -5.90 18.33 -10.32
N PRO A 58 -5.14 19.31 -9.80
CA PRO A 58 -5.50 20.72 -9.91
C PRO A 58 -5.72 21.14 -11.37
N ALA A 59 -6.43 22.26 -11.58
CA ALA A 59 -6.72 22.76 -12.94
C ALA A 59 -5.45 23.07 -13.75
N GLU A 60 -4.36 23.42 -13.07
CA GLU A 60 -3.03 23.67 -13.63
C GLU A 60 -2.26 22.40 -13.99
N GLY A 61 -2.83 21.24 -13.73
CA GLY A 61 -2.25 19.94 -13.98
C GLY A 61 -1.61 19.27 -12.77
N CYS A 62 -1.25 17.99 -12.93
CA CYS A 62 -0.47 17.26 -11.94
C CYS A 62 1.01 17.39 -12.29
N PRO A 63 1.82 18.07 -11.46
CA PRO A 63 3.23 18.25 -11.79
C PRO A 63 4.02 16.93 -11.88
N ASP A 64 3.70 15.92 -11.06
CA ASP A 64 4.50 14.69 -11.04
C ASP A 64 3.71 13.37 -10.92
N MET A 65 2.86 13.19 -9.93
CA MET A 65 2.14 11.94 -9.74
C MET A 65 0.75 12.16 -9.17
N GLN A 66 -0.25 11.56 -9.79
CA GLN A 66 -1.49 11.30 -9.09
C GLN A 66 -1.21 10.35 -7.92
N VAL A 67 -1.78 10.65 -6.77
CA VAL A 67 -1.66 9.81 -5.58
C VAL A 67 -3.04 9.36 -5.12
N PRO A 68 -3.16 8.26 -4.37
CA PRO A 68 -4.41 7.90 -3.71
C PRO A 68 -4.86 8.99 -2.74
N ASN A 69 -6.18 9.22 -2.64
CA ASN A 69 -6.72 10.13 -1.63
C ASN A 69 -6.32 9.70 -0.23
N GLU A 70 -6.35 8.40 0.01
CA GLU A 70 -6.04 7.76 1.30
C GLU A 70 -4.56 7.90 1.69
N PHE A 71 -3.66 8.09 0.72
CA PHE A 71 -2.26 8.42 0.98
C PHE A 71 -2.11 9.77 1.70
N VAL A 72 -2.91 10.76 1.31
CA VAL A 72 -2.89 12.10 1.90
C VAL A 72 -3.76 12.18 3.15
N ASN A 73 -4.97 11.62 3.07
CA ASN A 73 -5.96 11.61 4.14
C ASN A 73 -6.65 10.25 4.17
N ILE A 74 -6.28 9.43 5.12
CA ILE A 74 -6.80 8.06 5.23
C ILE A 74 -8.33 8.03 5.41
N GLY A 75 -8.91 9.08 5.94
CA GLY A 75 -10.35 9.24 6.12
C GLY A 75 -11.06 9.93 4.95
N SER A 76 -10.43 10.12 3.80
CA SER A 76 -11.01 10.88 2.66
C SER A 76 -12.37 10.36 2.17
N GLY A 77 -12.60 9.05 2.28
CA GLY A 77 -13.86 8.40 1.93
C GLY A 77 -14.92 8.35 3.05
N LEU A 78 -14.61 8.85 4.24
CA LEU A 78 -15.53 8.83 5.39
C LEU A 78 -16.26 10.16 5.51
N LYS A 79 -17.60 10.11 5.58
CA LYS A 79 -18.46 11.30 5.67
C LYS A 79 -18.06 12.24 6.80
N ASP A 80 -17.76 11.68 7.98
CA ASP A 80 -17.44 12.45 9.19
C ASP A 80 -15.94 12.34 9.56
N GLY A 81 -15.11 11.77 8.67
CA GLY A 81 -13.72 11.45 8.95
C GLY A 81 -13.53 10.33 9.97
N PRO A 82 -12.26 9.99 10.30
CA PRO A 82 -11.96 9.03 11.35
C PRO A 82 -12.43 9.52 12.73
N PRO A 83 -12.93 8.63 13.60
CA PRO A 83 -13.47 8.98 14.91
C PRO A 83 -12.36 9.18 15.96
N TYR A 84 -11.57 10.25 15.79
CA TYR A 84 -10.41 10.53 16.66
C TYR A 84 -10.78 10.71 18.12
N GLN A 85 -9.91 10.22 19.02
CA GLN A 85 -9.84 10.72 20.39
C GLN A 85 -9.42 12.21 20.38
N PRO A 86 -9.77 13.03 21.40
CA PRO A 86 -9.44 14.46 21.40
C PRO A 86 -7.96 14.77 21.16
N TRP A 87 -7.05 14.06 21.83
CA TRP A 87 -5.61 14.24 21.65
C TRP A 87 -5.14 13.87 20.23
N ALA A 88 -5.75 12.83 19.64
CA ALA A 88 -5.40 12.35 18.30
C ALA A 88 -5.84 13.35 17.22
N ALA A 89 -6.99 13.99 17.40
CA ALA A 89 -7.45 15.08 16.54
C ALA A 89 -6.52 16.30 16.63
N GLU A 90 -6.09 16.66 17.83
CA GLU A 90 -5.21 17.81 18.06
C GLU A 90 -3.81 17.59 17.47
N ILE A 91 -3.21 16.42 17.72
CA ILE A 91 -1.88 16.12 17.18
C ILE A 91 -1.91 16.05 15.63
N ARG A 92 -2.97 15.48 15.05
CA ARG A 92 -3.14 15.46 13.59
C ARG A 92 -3.23 16.89 13.04
N LYS A 93 -4.03 17.76 13.67
CA LYS A 93 -4.14 19.17 13.28
C LYS A 93 -2.76 19.85 13.30
N SER A 94 -2.03 19.73 14.38
CA SER A 94 -0.67 20.28 14.51
C SER A 94 0.29 19.76 13.43
N ARG A 95 0.23 18.44 13.11
CA ARG A 95 1.05 17.84 12.05
C ARG A 95 0.70 18.39 10.66
N MET A 96 -0.58 18.62 10.39
CA MET A 96 -1.03 19.25 9.14
C MET A 96 -0.55 20.70 9.03
N GLU A 97 -0.67 21.50 10.09
CA GLU A 97 -0.19 22.90 10.14
C GLU A 97 1.31 23.00 9.91
N GLN A 98 2.06 21.96 10.26
CA GLN A 98 3.50 21.84 10.03
C GLN A 98 3.84 21.16 8.68
N ASN A 99 2.86 21.00 7.76
CA ASN A 99 3.03 20.34 6.46
C ASN A 99 3.62 18.91 6.55
N GLY A 100 3.26 18.16 7.60
CA GLY A 100 3.76 16.81 7.82
C GLY A 100 5.22 16.74 8.25
N LYS A 101 5.82 17.86 8.69
CA LYS A 101 7.16 17.85 9.29
C LYS A 101 7.19 16.90 10.49
N GLY A 102 8.16 16.01 10.51
CA GLY A 102 8.24 14.97 11.54
C GLY A 102 7.57 13.64 11.18
N ASP A 103 7.01 13.51 9.96
CA ASP A 103 6.63 12.19 9.45
C ASP A 103 7.85 11.25 9.52
N PRO A 104 7.73 10.07 10.15
CA PRO A 104 8.84 9.10 10.22
C PRO A 104 9.45 8.79 8.86
N VAL A 105 8.66 8.74 7.79
CA VAL A 105 9.14 8.48 6.42
C VAL A 105 10.10 9.57 5.93
N SER A 106 9.94 10.82 6.36
CA SER A 106 10.88 11.89 6.00
C SER A 106 12.29 11.70 6.56
N ARG A 107 12.43 10.78 7.51
CA ARG A 107 13.71 10.36 8.11
C ARG A 107 14.13 8.96 7.68
N CYS A 108 13.55 8.44 6.60
CA CYS A 108 13.76 7.07 6.13
C CYS A 108 13.46 6.00 7.20
N LEU A 109 12.55 6.30 8.12
CA LEU A 109 12.01 5.30 9.03
C LEU A 109 10.82 4.60 8.36
N PRO A 110 10.56 3.33 8.70
CA PRO A 110 9.49 2.56 8.07
C PRO A 110 8.12 3.25 8.17
N GLY A 111 7.42 3.35 7.04
CA GLY A 111 6.12 4.02 6.94
C GLY A 111 4.96 3.29 7.62
N GLY A 112 5.12 2.00 7.91
CA GLY A 112 4.09 1.17 8.54
C GLY A 112 3.10 0.56 7.56
N LEU A 113 2.32 -0.40 8.05
CA LEU A 113 1.42 -1.23 7.24
C LEU A 113 0.47 -0.42 6.37
N VAL A 114 -0.18 0.60 6.91
CA VAL A 114 -1.20 1.37 6.18
C VAL A 114 -0.56 2.15 5.02
N LYS A 115 0.58 2.76 5.24
CA LYS A 115 1.32 3.45 4.17
C LYS A 115 1.82 2.49 3.09
N LEU A 116 2.17 1.24 3.43
CA LEU A 116 2.50 0.22 2.42
C LEU A 116 1.33 -0.05 1.45
N HIS A 117 0.09 0.20 1.87
CA HIS A 117 -1.09 0.05 1.01
C HIS A 117 -1.45 1.31 0.22
N THR A 118 -1.13 2.49 0.74
CA THR A 118 -1.59 3.76 0.16
C THR A 118 -0.52 4.52 -0.61
N THR A 119 0.76 4.23 -0.36
CA THR A 119 1.86 4.86 -1.13
C THR A 119 1.79 4.42 -2.60
N PRO A 120 1.91 5.35 -3.56
CA PRO A 120 1.79 5.07 -5.00
C PRO A 120 3.04 4.37 -5.58
N LEU A 121 3.49 3.33 -4.91
CA LEU A 121 4.59 2.45 -5.30
C LEU A 121 4.08 1.03 -5.48
N PHE A 122 4.83 0.22 -6.21
CA PHE A 122 4.43 -1.15 -6.53
C PHE A 122 4.63 -2.07 -5.33
N ARG A 123 3.79 -3.11 -5.32
CA ARG A 123 3.96 -4.29 -4.47
C ARG A 123 3.75 -5.55 -5.29
N LYS A 124 4.58 -6.54 -5.06
CA LYS A 124 4.45 -7.88 -5.65
C LYS A 124 3.93 -8.84 -4.61
N ILE A 125 2.78 -9.45 -4.88
CA ILE A 125 2.22 -10.50 -4.04
C ILE A 125 2.64 -11.85 -4.61
N ILE A 126 3.11 -12.73 -3.74
CA ILE A 126 3.45 -14.13 -4.02
C ILE A 126 2.62 -14.96 -3.06
N GLN A 127 1.73 -15.78 -3.61
CA GLN A 127 0.87 -16.66 -2.83
C GLN A 127 1.32 -18.11 -3.02
N VAL A 128 1.59 -18.76 -1.91
CA VAL A 128 1.95 -20.19 -1.85
C VAL A 128 1.10 -20.88 -0.76
N PRO A 129 1.01 -22.21 -0.73
CA PRO A 129 0.32 -22.91 0.34
C PRO A 129 0.80 -22.49 1.73
N GLY A 130 -0.11 -22.05 2.58
CA GLY A 130 0.18 -21.62 3.96
C GLY A 130 0.77 -20.23 4.13
N LEU A 131 1.15 -19.51 3.05
CA LEU A 131 1.85 -18.23 3.17
C LEU A 131 1.55 -17.32 2.00
N ILE A 132 1.28 -16.04 2.31
CA ILE A 132 1.32 -14.94 1.33
C ILE A 132 2.48 -14.02 1.70
N VAL A 133 3.32 -13.71 0.71
CA VAL A 133 4.41 -12.73 0.85
C VAL A 133 4.11 -11.53 -0.04
N ALA A 134 4.11 -10.34 0.54
CA ALA A 134 4.06 -9.08 -0.20
C ALA A 134 5.44 -8.42 -0.13
N LEU A 135 6.06 -8.24 -1.29
CA LEU A 135 7.28 -7.45 -1.48
C LEU A 135 6.87 -6.04 -1.83
N HIS A 136 7.50 -5.04 -1.26
CA HIS A 136 7.17 -3.63 -1.48
C HIS A 136 8.40 -2.86 -1.94
N GLU A 137 8.23 -2.01 -2.96
CA GLU A 137 9.26 -1.02 -3.32
C GLU A 137 9.51 -0.06 -2.16
N MET A 138 8.43 0.44 -1.54
CA MET A 138 8.55 1.30 -0.37
C MET A 138 9.36 0.60 0.72
N ASP A 139 10.43 1.25 1.16
CA ASP A 139 11.37 0.78 2.18
C ASP A 139 12.11 -0.53 1.80
N ALA A 140 12.08 -0.96 0.51
CA ALA A 140 12.61 -2.24 0.04
C ALA A 140 12.27 -3.38 1.01
N THR A 141 11.01 -3.47 1.44
CA THR A 141 10.59 -4.33 2.55
C THR A 141 9.66 -5.45 2.10
N TYR A 142 9.39 -6.36 3.02
CA TYR A 142 8.46 -7.46 2.80
C TYR A 142 7.47 -7.59 3.96
N ARG A 143 6.33 -8.20 3.69
CA ARG A 143 5.35 -8.62 4.68
C ARG A 143 5.01 -10.09 4.48
N GLN A 144 4.94 -10.85 5.57
CA GLN A 144 4.47 -12.24 5.58
C GLN A 144 3.08 -12.29 6.22
N ILE A 145 2.17 -13.02 5.58
CA ILE A 145 0.84 -13.32 6.10
C ILE A 145 0.72 -14.83 6.15
N PHE A 146 0.74 -15.38 7.36
CA PHE A 146 0.62 -16.82 7.56
C PHE A 146 -0.84 -17.24 7.49
N ILE A 147 -1.14 -18.18 6.60
CA ILE A 147 -2.50 -18.69 6.35
C ILE A 147 -2.60 -20.20 6.61
N ASP A 148 -1.70 -20.72 7.43
CA ASP A 148 -1.57 -22.12 7.84
C ASP A 148 -2.31 -22.45 9.15
N GLY A 149 -3.12 -21.49 9.65
CA GLY A 149 -3.93 -21.68 10.86
C GLY A 149 -3.21 -21.35 12.17
N ARG A 150 -1.94 -20.90 12.11
CA ARG A 150 -1.25 -20.47 13.33
C ARG A 150 -1.90 -19.23 13.95
N PRO A 151 -1.87 -19.06 15.28
CA PRO A 151 -2.28 -17.83 15.94
C PRO A 151 -1.31 -16.69 15.67
N LEU A 152 -1.75 -15.45 15.99
CA LEU A 152 -0.83 -14.32 16.10
C LEU A 152 0.22 -14.62 17.18
N PRO A 153 1.50 -14.26 16.97
CA PRO A 153 2.54 -14.50 17.97
C PRO A 153 2.35 -13.60 19.20
N ASP A 154 2.89 -14.02 20.33
CA ASP A 154 3.21 -13.12 21.42
C ASP A 154 4.33 -12.19 20.95
N ILE A 155 4.17 -10.89 21.21
CA ILE A 155 5.01 -9.87 20.57
C ILE A 155 5.94 -9.26 21.60
N ASP A 156 7.20 -9.68 21.58
CA ASP A 156 8.27 -9.10 22.38
C ASP A 156 8.92 -7.88 21.72
N MET A 157 8.96 -7.87 20.40
CA MET A 157 9.50 -6.76 19.59
C MET A 157 8.47 -6.27 18.55
N PRO A 158 8.00 -5.02 18.64
CA PRO A 158 7.06 -4.46 17.66
C PRO A 158 7.72 -4.24 16.30
N SER A 159 6.90 -4.28 15.24
CA SER A 159 7.28 -4.02 13.86
C SER A 159 6.37 -2.98 13.24
N ALA A 160 6.91 -2.04 12.45
CA ALA A 160 6.09 -1.04 11.78
C ALA A 160 5.01 -1.65 10.85
N LYS A 161 5.21 -2.84 10.33
CA LYS A 161 4.25 -3.61 9.52
C LYS A 161 3.45 -4.63 10.34
N GLY A 162 3.73 -4.77 11.63
CA GLY A 162 3.09 -5.73 12.52
C GLY A 162 3.38 -7.19 12.16
N PHE A 163 2.64 -8.08 12.79
CA PHE A 163 2.66 -9.53 12.53
C PHE A 163 1.27 -9.97 12.09
N SER A 164 1.18 -10.77 11.03
CA SER A 164 -0.06 -11.03 10.33
C SER A 164 -0.36 -12.52 10.23
N THR A 165 -1.59 -12.88 10.58
CA THR A 165 -2.17 -14.19 10.23
C THR A 165 -3.45 -13.99 9.43
N GLY A 166 -3.74 -14.93 8.55
CA GLY A 166 -4.90 -14.85 7.69
C GLY A 166 -5.69 -16.16 7.66
N ARG A 167 -6.96 -16.05 7.29
CA ARG A 167 -7.83 -17.19 7.01
C ARG A 167 -8.75 -16.88 5.86
N TRP A 168 -9.19 -17.92 5.17
CA TRP A 168 -10.17 -17.79 4.12
C TRP A 168 -11.60 -17.82 4.68
N GLU A 169 -12.42 -16.86 4.24
CA GLU A 169 -13.87 -16.84 4.41
C GLU A 169 -14.50 -16.83 3.01
N GLY A 170 -14.77 -18.02 2.48
CA GLY A 170 -15.15 -18.17 1.07
C GLY A 170 -14.03 -17.68 0.14
N ASP A 171 -14.32 -16.70 -0.69
CA ASP A 171 -13.36 -16.05 -1.62
C ASP A 171 -12.70 -14.79 -1.02
N THR A 172 -12.92 -14.52 0.26
CA THR A 172 -12.31 -13.40 0.97
C THR A 172 -11.18 -13.90 1.87
N MET A 173 -10.00 -13.33 1.73
CA MET A 173 -8.91 -13.52 2.69
C MET A 173 -9.05 -12.48 3.80
N VAL A 174 -9.23 -12.94 5.03
CA VAL A 174 -9.30 -12.08 6.22
C VAL A 174 -7.98 -12.17 6.95
N VAL A 175 -7.31 -11.03 7.09
CA VAL A 175 -5.99 -10.91 7.73
C VAL A 175 -6.13 -10.09 8.99
N GLN A 176 -5.56 -10.56 10.09
CA GLN A 176 -5.41 -9.81 11.34
C GLN A 176 -3.95 -9.49 11.57
N THR A 177 -3.69 -8.25 11.98
CA THR A 177 -2.33 -7.74 12.23
C THR A 177 -2.30 -6.97 13.53
N THR A 178 -1.30 -7.27 14.37
CA THR A 178 -1.01 -6.61 15.65
C THR A 178 0.50 -6.43 15.82
N GLY A 179 0.95 -5.83 16.92
CA GLY A 179 2.36 -5.68 17.25
C GLY A 179 3.03 -4.51 16.58
N PHE A 180 2.34 -3.40 16.51
CA PHE A 180 2.85 -2.14 16.02
C PHE A 180 3.60 -1.37 17.11
N PRO A 181 4.62 -0.58 16.79
CA PRO A 181 5.18 0.41 17.71
C PRO A 181 4.26 1.64 17.81
N ASP A 182 4.40 2.39 18.88
CA ASP A 182 3.83 3.73 18.99
C ASP A 182 4.40 4.68 17.93
N GLY A 183 3.60 5.70 17.56
CA GLY A 183 4.06 6.84 16.79
C GLY A 183 4.03 6.67 15.27
N LEU A 184 3.47 5.59 14.76
CA LEU A 184 3.23 5.46 13.32
C LEU A 184 2.17 6.45 12.84
N TRP A 185 2.29 6.85 11.58
CA TRP A 185 1.33 7.71 10.90
C TRP A 185 0.61 6.91 9.81
N LEU A 186 -0.73 7.00 9.81
CA LEU A 186 -1.53 6.29 8.82
C LEU A 186 -1.49 6.96 7.43
N ASP A 187 -1.29 8.29 7.39
CA ASP A 187 -1.34 9.11 6.18
C ASP A 187 -0.38 10.31 6.25
N ARG A 188 -0.32 11.09 5.17
CA ARG A 188 0.50 12.32 5.10
C ARG A 188 -0.01 13.43 6.02
N ASN A 189 -1.30 13.45 6.34
CA ASN A 189 -1.89 14.40 7.27
C ASN A 189 -1.57 14.08 8.75
N GLY A 190 -0.91 12.97 9.00
CA GLY A 190 -0.39 12.64 10.32
C GLY A 190 -1.42 12.02 11.27
N SER A 191 -2.42 11.31 10.74
CA SER A 191 -3.34 10.50 11.54
C SER A 191 -2.54 9.50 12.39
N PRO A 192 -2.64 9.54 13.74
CA PRO A 192 -1.79 8.73 14.60
C PRO A 192 -2.22 7.27 14.63
N MET A 193 -1.27 6.37 14.88
CA MET A 193 -1.49 4.98 15.25
C MET A 193 -0.61 4.63 16.44
N THR A 194 -1.15 3.87 17.40
CA THR A 194 -0.47 3.47 18.62
C THR A 194 -0.14 1.98 18.65
N ASP A 195 0.58 1.55 19.66
CA ASP A 195 0.89 0.14 19.96
C ASP A 195 -0.35 -0.71 20.25
N ALA A 196 -1.49 -0.08 20.63
CA ALA A 196 -2.75 -0.77 20.86
C ALA A 196 -3.50 -1.15 19.57
N ALA A 197 -3.01 -0.70 18.41
CA ALA A 197 -3.69 -0.90 17.15
C ALA A 197 -3.80 -2.39 16.77
N LYS A 198 -4.99 -2.76 16.32
CA LYS A 198 -5.29 -3.99 15.60
C LYS A 198 -5.85 -3.61 14.23
N ILE A 199 -5.28 -4.15 13.17
CA ILE A 199 -5.78 -3.94 11.81
C ILE A 199 -6.36 -5.26 11.31
N THR A 200 -7.59 -5.19 10.81
CA THR A 200 -8.23 -6.30 10.10
C THR A 200 -8.40 -5.92 8.64
N GLU A 201 -7.87 -6.73 7.75
CA GLU A 201 -7.95 -6.51 6.31
C GLU A 201 -8.75 -7.64 5.67
N ARG A 202 -9.63 -7.28 4.74
CA ARG A 202 -10.44 -8.22 3.95
C ARG A 202 -10.09 -8.03 2.48
N TYR A 203 -9.32 -8.96 1.93
CA TYR A 203 -8.89 -8.94 0.54
C TYR A 203 -9.89 -9.67 -0.33
N ARG A 204 -10.30 -9.04 -1.41
CA ARG A 204 -11.15 -9.61 -2.46
C ARG A 204 -10.56 -9.28 -3.82
N ARG A 205 -10.22 -10.29 -4.60
CA ARG A 205 -9.89 -10.09 -6.01
C ARG A 205 -11.19 -10.13 -6.80
N LEU A 206 -11.62 -8.97 -7.31
CA LEU A 206 -12.93 -8.81 -7.96
C LEU A 206 -12.94 -9.40 -9.37
N ASN A 207 -11.83 -9.25 -10.08
CA ASN A 207 -11.57 -9.77 -11.41
C ASN A 207 -10.05 -9.94 -11.60
N TYR A 208 -9.61 -10.20 -12.83
CA TYR A 208 -8.19 -10.40 -13.12
C TYR A 208 -7.33 -9.20 -12.70
N GLY A 209 -7.78 -7.98 -13.00
CA GLY A 209 -7.02 -6.74 -12.84
C GLY A 209 -7.34 -5.89 -11.60
N THR A 210 -8.30 -6.30 -10.77
CA THR A 210 -8.77 -5.45 -9.66
C THR A 210 -8.84 -6.22 -8.34
N MET A 211 -8.24 -5.65 -7.31
CA MET A 211 -8.31 -6.12 -5.92
C MET A 211 -8.86 -5.02 -5.02
N GLU A 212 -9.84 -5.36 -4.20
CA GLU A 212 -10.38 -4.51 -3.13
C GLU A 212 -9.84 -4.99 -1.79
N ILE A 213 -9.46 -4.04 -0.95
CA ILE A 213 -9.04 -4.30 0.44
C ILE A 213 -9.91 -3.43 1.34
N GLU A 214 -10.75 -4.06 2.13
CA GLU A 214 -11.46 -3.40 3.21
C GLU A 214 -10.61 -3.49 4.47
N MET A 215 -10.19 -2.33 5.00
CA MET A 215 -9.27 -2.25 6.14
C MET A 215 -9.97 -1.60 7.32
N THR A 216 -10.13 -2.34 8.40
CA THR A 216 -10.66 -1.86 9.68
C THR A 216 -9.50 -1.58 10.63
N ILE A 217 -9.47 -0.36 11.13
CA ILE A 217 -8.50 0.12 12.13
C ILE A 217 -9.21 0.17 13.48
N ASP A 218 -8.72 -0.62 14.42
CA ASP A 218 -9.19 -0.68 15.81
C ASP A 218 -8.00 -0.30 16.70
N ASP A 219 -7.98 0.95 17.14
CA ASP A 219 -6.95 1.51 18.02
C ASP A 219 -7.64 2.37 19.09
N PRO A 220 -8.02 1.77 20.21
CA PRO A 220 -8.81 2.44 21.24
C PRO A 220 -8.07 3.60 21.95
N LYS A 221 -6.75 3.66 21.85
CA LYS A 221 -5.98 4.81 22.35
C LYS A 221 -6.13 6.04 21.44
N ALA A 222 -6.20 5.85 20.12
CA ALA A 222 -6.26 6.94 19.15
C ALA A 222 -7.66 7.26 18.63
N TYR A 223 -8.58 6.28 18.64
CA TYR A 223 -9.93 6.41 18.11
C TYR A 223 -10.99 5.97 19.10
N THR A 224 -12.15 6.61 19.05
CA THR A 224 -13.28 6.35 19.97
C THR A 224 -14.03 5.06 19.64
N ARG A 225 -13.86 4.52 18.42
CA ARG A 225 -14.41 3.25 17.94
C ARG A 225 -13.62 2.75 16.75
N PRO A 226 -13.70 1.45 16.41
CA PRO A 226 -13.18 0.94 15.14
C PRO A 226 -13.83 1.64 13.95
N TRP A 227 -13.05 1.79 12.88
CA TRP A 227 -13.51 2.41 11.64
C TRP A 227 -12.86 1.74 10.43
N THR A 228 -13.51 1.82 9.28
CA THR A 228 -13.16 1.03 8.09
C THR A 228 -13.02 1.92 6.88
N ILE A 229 -12.00 1.64 6.07
CA ILE A 229 -11.78 2.24 4.76
C ILE A 229 -11.77 1.14 3.69
N LYS A 230 -11.97 1.56 2.43
CA LYS A 230 -11.83 0.69 1.25
C LYS A 230 -10.72 1.21 0.38
N LEU A 231 -9.81 0.31 -0.01
CA LEU A 231 -8.70 0.57 -0.91
C LEU A 231 -8.90 -0.28 -2.16
N THR A 232 -8.66 0.30 -3.32
CA THR A 232 -8.65 -0.42 -4.59
C THR A 232 -7.22 -0.48 -5.11
N HIS A 233 -6.80 -1.66 -5.52
CA HIS A 233 -5.53 -1.87 -6.19
C HIS A 233 -5.74 -2.39 -7.60
N LYS A 234 -4.88 -1.93 -8.51
CA LYS A 234 -4.87 -2.36 -9.90
C LYS A 234 -3.66 -3.22 -10.18
N LEU A 235 -3.87 -4.26 -10.98
CA LEU A 235 -2.78 -5.11 -11.48
C LEU A 235 -1.95 -4.32 -12.48
N VAL A 236 -0.65 -4.35 -12.29
CA VAL A 236 0.32 -3.75 -13.20
C VAL A 236 0.88 -4.85 -14.10
N LEU A 237 0.83 -4.64 -15.41
CA LEU A 237 1.36 -5.57 -16.38
C LEU A 237 2.68 -5.07 -16.94
N ASP A 238 3.50 -6.02 -17.42
CA ASP A 238 4.72 -5.76 -18.17
C ASP A 238 5.73 -4.87 -17.43
N ALA A 239 5.72 -4.97 -16.10
CA ALA A 239 6.61 -4.25 -15.20
C ALA A 239 7.10 -5.16 -14.06
N GLU A 240 8.09 -4.70 -13.32
CA GLU A 240 8.65 -5.41 -12.16
C GLU A 240 9.01 -4.42 -11.06
N LEU A 241 9.23 -4.90 -9.83
CA LEU A 241 9.71 -4.09 -8.73
C LEU A 241 11.07 -3.48 -9.04
N ILE A 242 11.26 -2.25 -8.62
CA ILE A 242 12.55 -1.57 -8.61
C ILE A 242 12.97 -1.27 -7.17
N ASP A 243 14.24 -1.02 -6.95
CA ASP A 243 14.74 -0.58 -5.65
C ASP A 243 14.33 0.86 -5.40
N TYR A 244 13.63 1.10 -4.29
CA TYR A 244 13.36 2.43 -3.78
C TYR A 244 14.14 2.63 -2.47
N LEU A 245 15.25 3.35 -2.57
CA LEU A 245 16.11 3.66 -1.43
C LEU A 245 15.87 5.11 -0.99
N CYS A 246 15.27 5.30 0.15
CA CYS A 246 14.87 6.59 0.69
C CYS A 246 16.02 7.62 0.77
N VAL A 247 17.25 7.17 1.00
CA VAL A 247 18.44 8.04 1.13
C VAL A 247 19.21 8.21 -0.17
N GLU A 248 18.82 7.52 -1.24
CA GLU A 248 19.51 7.59 -2.51
C GLU A 248 19.30 8.96 -3.16
N ASN A 249 20.41 9.65 -3.44
CA ASN A 249 20.42 11.01 -4.00
C ASN A 249 19.70 12.09 -3.16
N GLU A 250 19.40 11.82 -1.89
CA GLU A 250 18.77 12.80 -1.01
C GLU A 250 19.73 13.97 -0.68
N LYS A 251 19.46 15.12 -1.28
CA LYS A 251 20.28 16.36 -1.09
C LYS A 251 19.64 17.32 -0.08
N ASP A 252 18.37 17.11 0.24
CA ASP A 252 17.59 18.03 1.07
C ASP A 252 17.35 17.50 2.50
N ALA A 253 17.94 16.37 2.88
CA ALA A 253 17.78 15.77 4.21
C ALA A 253 17.99 16.77 5.34
N GLY A 254 19.00 17.64 5.22
CA GLY A 254 19.28 18.71 6.18
C GLY A 254 18.15 19.74 6.32
N ARG A 255 17.42 20.03 5.25
CA ARG A 255 16.27 20.96 5.23
C ARG A 255 15.00 20.29 5.75
N LEU A 256 14.76 19.03 5.37
CA LEU A 256 13.59 18.26 5.79
C LEU A 256 13.61 17.92 7.29
N LEU A 257 14.80 17.71 7.84
CA LEU A 257 14.99 17.38 9.25
C LEU A 257 15.02 18.60 10.18
N GLY A 258 15.02 19.81 9.61
CA GLY A 258 14.89 21.04 10.38
C GLY A 258 16.06 21.28 11.37
N LYS A 259 17.29 21.17 10.89
CA LYS A 259 18.47 21.71 11.60
C LYS A 259 18.54 23.20 11.43
#